data_d63605797d6bdf4d4f46d1f1afa67592
#
_entry.id   d63605797d6bdf4d4f46d1f1afa67592
#
_cell.length_a   1.000
_cell.length_b   1.000
_cell.length_c   1.000
_cell.angle_alpha   90.00
_cell.angle_beta   90.00
_cell.angle_gamma   90.00
#
_symmetry.space_group_name_H-M   'P 1'
#
loop_
_entity.id
_entity.type
_entity.pdbx_description
1 polymer ?
#
loop_
_entity_poly.entity_id
_entity_poly.type
_entity_poly.pdbx_seq_one_letter_code
_entity_poly.pdbx_strand_id
1 'polypeptide(L)'
;MIIEIDGAKINYEVMGEGKPVILLHGWGANIDAMAPIWMTLKEKYKIYVLDFPGESGKSSLPPVPWGVPEYGEMVKKFIDGLEIKKPSVIAHSFGGRVTIYLASKYKDLFDKIVLTDAAGVKPKTTMKKKLKRLMFKCGKFVIRTFTPVNKLDDKMKKYRDKHSSPDYKALKSDVMRETFKKVISLDLSGNLKEITRPTLLMWGENDIDTPLYMAHKMEKEIKDAGLIVLKGAGHFSYISNSNEYNIIVDNFLGGK
;
A
#
# COMPACT_ATOMS: atom_id res chain seq x y z
N MET A 1 3.38 -19.78 -6.68
CA MET A 1 4.63 -19.78 -7.47
C MET A 1 5.64 -18.86 -6.78
N ILE A 2 6.93 -18.99 -7.10
CA ILE A 2 7.97 -18.12 -6.51
C ILE A 2 8.87 -17.58 -7.62
N ILE A 3 9.17 -16.28 -7.56
CA ILE A 3 10.19 -15.61 -8.39
C ILE A 3 11.17 -14.86 -7.47
N GLU A 4 12.45 -14.85 -7.80
CA GLU A 4 13.45 -14.10 -7.04
C GLU A 4 13.72 -12.75 -7.70
N ILE A 5 13.58 -11.66 -6.93
CA ILE A 5 13.79 -10.29 -7.39
C ILE A 5 14.55 -9.53 -6.30
N ASP A 6 15.68 -8.92 -6.64
CA ASP A 6 16.50 -8.10 -5.74
C ASP A 6 16.85 -8.80 -4.42
N GLY A 7 17.09 -10.11 -4.46
CA GLY A 7 17.44 -10.94 -3.31
C GLY A 7 16.25 -11.30 -2.41
N ALA A 8 15.03 -10.97 -2.80
CA ALA A 8 13.81 -11.42 -2.13
C ALA A 8 13.08 -12.48 -2.95
N LYS A 9 12.56 -13.52 -2.30
CA LYS A 9 11.69 -14.53 -2.91
C LYS A 9 10.25 -14.03 -2.84
N ILE A 10 9.63 -13.78 -3.98
CA ILE A 10 8.28 -13.25 -4.11
C ILE A 10 7.33 -14.40 -4.40
N ASN A 11 6.41 -14.66 -3.47
CA ASN A 11 5.30 -15.57 -3.71
C ASN A 11 4.24 -14.87 -4.55
N TYR A 12 3.72 -15.56 -5.55
CA TYR A 12 2.65 -15.05 -6.39
C TYR A 12 1.75 -16.18 -6.91
N GLU A 13 0.55 -15.81 -7.32
CA GLU A 13 -0.42 -16.70 -7.97
C GLU A 13 -0.90 -16.08 -9.27
N VAL A 14 -1.20 -16.95 -10.24
CA VAL A 14 -1.79 -16.56 -11.53
C VAL A 14 -3.04 -17.41 -11.74
N MET A 15 -4.14 -16.76 -12.07
CA MET A 15 -5.42 -17.43 -12.27
C MET A 15 -6.25 -16.71 -13.33
N GLY A 16 -7.18 -17.46 -13.94
CA GLY A 16 -8.04 -16.95 -15.01
C GLY A 16 -7.30 -16.71 -16.33
N GLU A 17 -8.05 -16.22 -17.32
CA GLU A 17 -7.58 -15.93 -18.66
C GLU A 17 -8.08 -14.55 -19.12
N GLY A 18 -7.48 -13.97 -20.16
CA GLY A 18 -7.89 -12.68 -20.72
C GLY A 18 -6.91 -11.55 -20.46
N LYS A 19 -7.42 -10.31 -20.35
CA LYS A 19 -6.57 -9.13 -20.11
C LYS A 19 -5.88 -9.21 -18.75
N PRO A 20 -4.58 -8.87 -18.65
CA PRO A 20 -3.84 -8.99 -17.40
C PRO A 20 -4.26 -7.92 -16.38
N VAL A 21 -4.48 -8.35 -15.15
CA VAL A 21 -4.74 -7.50 -13.99
C VAL A 21 -3.80 -7.89 -12.86
N ILE A 22 -3.12 -6.92 -12.27
CA ILE A 22 -2.24 -7.13 -11.12
C ILE A 22 -2.96 -6.65 -9.85
N LEU A 23 -2.93 -7.48 -8.80
CA LEU A 23 -3.45 -7.14 -7.49
C LEU A 23 -2.33 -6.89 -6.50
N LEU A 24 -2.36 -5.73 -5.82
CA LEU A 24 -1.37 -5.29 -4.84
C LEU A 24 -2.05 -5.03 -3.50
N HIS A 25 -1.76 -5.87 -2.51
CA HIS A 25 -2.38 -5.83 -1.19
C HIS A 25 -1.85 -4.70 -0.28
N GLY A 26 -2.52 -4.45 0.85
CA GLY A 26 -2.14 -3.49 1.86
C GLY A 26 -0.99 -3.96 2.76
N TRP A 27 -0.45 -3.06 3.60
CA TRP A 27 0.57 -3.39 4.57
C TRP A 27 0.08 -4.44 5.57
N GLY A 28 0.89 -5.45 5.82
CA GLY A 28 0.54 -6.52 6.75
C GLY A 28 -0.52 -7.50 6.24
N ALA A 29 -0.96 -7.38 4.98
CA ALA A 29 -1.85 -8.30 4.29
C ALA A 29 -1.07 -9.32 3.40
N ASN A 30 -1.78 -10.11 2.64
CA ASN A 30 -1.25 -11.14 1.75
C ASN A 30 -2.22 -11.37 0.57
N ILE A 31 -1.92 -12.36 -0.27
CA ILE A 31 -2.75 -12.77 -1.42
C ILE A 31 -4.20 -13.07 -1.00
N ASP A 32 -4.40 -13.78 0.12
CA ASP A 32 -5.73 -14.18 0.58
C ASP A 32 -6.62 -12.98 0.92
N ALA A 33 -6.02 -11.88 1.41
CA ALA A 33 -6.75 -10.65 1.68
C ALA A 33 -7.39 -10.02 0.44
N MET A 34 -6.86 -10.31 -0.75
CA MET A 34 -7.41 -9.84 -2.03
C MET A 34 -8.44 -10.80 -2.64
N ALA A 35 -8.75 -11.92 -1.96
CA ALA A 35 -9.68 -12.94 -2.45
C ALA A 35 -11.05 -12.40 -2.86
N PRO A 36 -11.71 -11.46 -2.13
CA PRO A 36 -12.98 -10.89 -2.55
C PRO A 36 -12.96 -10.25 -3.95
N ILE A 37 -11.78 -9.85 -4.43
CA ILE A 37 -11.58 -9.24 -5.75
C ILE A 37 -11.26 -10.32 -6.78
N TRP A 38 -10.19 -11.11 -6.55
CA TRP A 38 -9.73 -12.04 -7.58
C TRP A 38 -10.68 -13.23 -7.81
N MET A 39 -11.44 -13.66 -6.81
CA MET A 39 -12.43 -14.73 -6.98
C MET A 39 -13.50 -14.38 -8.02
N THR A 40 -13.91 -13.13 -8.08
CA THR A 40 -14.88 -12.64 -9.06
C THR A 40 -14.23 -12.34 -10.41
N LEU A 41 -13.09 -11.63 -10.40
CA LEU A 41 -12.49 -11.14 -11.62
C LEU A 41 -11.76 -12.20 -12.45
N LYS A 42 -11.31 -13.31 -11.87
CA LYS A 42 -10.64 -14.41 -12.57
C LYS A 42 -11.48 -15.07 -13.66
N GLU A 43 -12.81 -14.91 -13.62
CA GLU A 43 -13.71 -15.43 -14.66
C GLU A 43 -13.58 -14.68 -16.00
N LYS A 44 -13.01 -13.45 -15.98
CA LYS A 44 -12.92 -12.58 -17.16
C LYS A 44 -11.50 -12.04 -17.43
N TYR A 45 -10.62 -12.11 -16.44
CA TYR A 45 -9.29 -11.52 -16.49
C TYR A 45 -8.22 -12.52 -16.08
N LYS A 46 -7.02 -12.36 -16.64
CA LYS A 46 -5.84 -13.06 -16.15
C LYS A 46 -5.27 -12.29 -14.96
N ILE A 47 -5.50 -12.82 -13.77
CA ILE A 47 -5.13 -12.18 -12.52
C ILE A 47 -3.72 -12.61 -12.10
N TYR A 48 -2.90 -11.64 -11.79
CA TYR A 48 -1.61 -11.81 -11.12
C TYR A 48 -1.69 -11.18 -9.74
N VAL A 49 -1.54 -11.96 -8.70
CA VAL A 49 -1.52 -11.47 -7.33
C VAL A 49 -0.23 -11.90 -6.65
N LEU A 50 0.43 -11.01 -5.95
CA LEU A 50 1.70 -11.28 -5.27
C LEU A 50 1.64 -10.92 -3.78
N ASP A 51 2.44 -11.63 -2.98
CA ASP A 51 2.75 -11.22 -1.62
C ASP A 51 3.92 -10.23 -1.64
N PHE A 52 3.75 -9.05 -1.08
CA PHE A 52 4.89 -8.17 -0.86
C PHE A 52 5.89 -8.79 0.13
N PRO A 53 7.20 -8.63 -0.09
CA PRO A 53 8.23 -8.99 0.90
C PRO A 53 7.92 -8.41 2.27
N GLY A 54 7.77 -9.31 3.26
CA GLY A 54 7.33 -8.92 4.59
C GLY A 54 7.00 -10.10 5.49
N GLU A 55 6.34 -9.85 6.62
CA GLU A 55 6.05 -10.84 7.65
C GLU A 55 4.66 -11.50 7.53
N SER A 56 3.85 -11.13 6.53
CA SER A 56 2.43 -11.48 6.50
C SER A 56 2.05 -12.51 5.44
N GLY A 57 2.84 -12.65 4.39
CA GLY A 57 2.61 -13.58 3.28
C GLY A 57 3.64 -14.71 3.24
N LYS A 58 3.74 -15.35 2.08
CA LYS A 58 4.71 -16.42 1.80
C LYS A 58 5.99 -15.91 1.13
N SER A 59 6.09 -14.62 0.83
CA SER A 59 7.32 -14.00 0.36
C SER A 59 8.36 -13.91 1.47
N SER A 60 9.65 -13.89 1.12
CA SER A 60 10.70 -13.65 2.10
C SER A 60 10.69 -12.21 2.62
N LEU A 61 11.42 -11.96 3.69
CA LEU A 61 11.75 -10.58 4.07
C LEU A 61 12.61 -9.93 2.99
N PRO A 62 12.55 -8.60 2.82
CA PRO A 62 13.53 -7.90 1.99
C PRO A 62 14.93 -8.04 2.63
N PRO A 63 16.00 -8.17 1.82
CA PRO A 63 17.36 -8.39 2.33
C PRO A 63 17.91 -7.19 3.11
N VAL A 64 17.40 -6.01 2.82
CA VAL A 64 17.68 -4.74 3.50
C VAL A 64 16.38 -3.96 3.68
N PRO A 65 16.33 -2.92 4.53
CA PRO A 65 15.12 -2.11 4.68
C PRO A 65 14.72 -1.43 3.37
N TRP A 66 13.58 -1.81 2.78
CA TRP A 66 13.01 -1.22 1.58
C TRP A 66 12.09 -0.02 1.90
N GLY A 67 12.01 0.94 1.01
CA GLY A 67 10.97 1.97 0.97
C GLY A 67 10.02 1.74 -0.21
N VAL A 68 9.16 2.69 -0.49
CA VAL A 68 8.21 2.60 -1.62
C VAL A 68 8.92 2.49 -2.97
N PRO A 69 10.07 3.17 -3.23
CA PRO A 69 10.80 3.00 -4.47
C PRO A 69 11.27 1.56 -4.70
N GLU A 70 11.85 0.91 -3.69
CA GLU A 70 12.36 -0.46 -3.81
C GLU A 70 11.22 -1.47 -4.06
N TYR A 71 10.09 -1.32 -3.34
CA TYR A 71 8.89 -2.12 -3.62
C TYR A 71 8.34 -1.85 -5.02
N GLY A 72 8.36 -0.61 -5.48
CA GLY A 72 7.94 -0.25 -6.83
C GLY A 72 8.81 -0.90 -7.90
N GLU A 73 10.13 -0.79 -7.78
CA GLU A 73 11.06 -1.41 -8.74
C GLU A 73 10.93 -2.94 -8.73
N MET A 74 10.69 -3.56 -7.57
CA MET A 74 10.39 -4.99 -7.47
C MET A 74 9.14 -5.36 -8.27
N VAL A 75 8.04 -4.61 -8.13
CA VAL A 75 6.81 -4.85 -8.93
C VAL A 75 7.07 -4.62 -10.41
N LYS A 76 7.87 -3.60 -10.79
CA LYS A 76 8.25 -3.37 -12.19
C LYS A 76 9.01 -4.57 -12.77
N LYS A 77 10.01 -5.08 -12.03
CA LYS A 77 10.77 -6.27 -12.42
C LYS A 77 9.91 -7.54 -12.46
N PHE A 78 8.92 -7.66 -11.59
CA PHE A 78 7.93 -8.72 -11.63
C PHE A 78 7.12 -8.70 -12.93
N ILE A 79 6.64 -7.52 -13.33
CA ILE A 79 5.90 -7.31 -14.59
C ILE A 79 6.77 -7.68 -15.79
N ASP A 80 8.02 -7.20 -15.81
CA ASP A 80 8.95 -7.45 -16.90
C ASP A 80 9.37 -8.92 -16.98
N GLY A 81 9.71 -9.52 -15.84
CA GLY A 81 10.18 -10.90 -15.76
C GLY A 81 9.12 -11.94 -16.13
N LEU A 82 7.84 -11.60 -15.96
CA LEU A 82 6.72 -12.43 -16.42
C LEU A 82 6.16 -11.98 -17.77
N GLU A 83 6.81 -11.04 -18.44
CA GLU A 83 6.41 -10.47 -19.74
C GLU A 83 4.94 -10.00 -19.78
N ILE A 84 4.43 -9.47 -18.66
CA ILE A 84 3.04 -9.00 -18.54
C ILE A 84 2.90 -7.68 -19.31
N LYS A 85 2.17 -7.71 -20.41
CA LYS A 85 2.04 -6.55 -21.30
C LYS A 85 0.91 -5.64 -20.84
N LYS A 86 1.27 -4.41 -20.43
CA LYS A 86 0.36 -3.32 -20.11
C LYS A 86 -0.82 -3.75 -19.21
N PRO A 87 -0.57 -4.31 -18.02
CA PRO A 87 -1.63 -4.77 -17.13
C PRO A 87 -2.44 -3.60 -16.60
N SER A 88 -3.71 -3.85 -16.26
CA SER A 88 -4.41 -3.01 -15.28
C SER A 88 -3.93 -3.35 -13.87
N VAL A 89 -4.06 -2.42 -12.93
CA VAL A 89 -3.66 -2.66 -11.53
C VAL A 89 -4.79 -2.31 -10.59
N ILE A 90 -5.04 -3.17 -9.61
CA ILE A 90 -5.94 -2.91 -8.48
C ILE A 90 -5.09 -2.95 -7.21
N ALA A 91 -5.07 -1.87 -6.47
CA ALA A 91 -4.14 -1.70 -5.36
C ALA A 91 -4.82 -1.16 -4.10
N HIS A 92 -4.69 -1.88 -3.00
CA HIS A 92 -5.23 -1.49 -1.71
C HIS A 92 -4.17 -0.84 -0.82
N SER A 93 -4.51 0.28 -0.17
CA SER A 93 -3.71 0.90 0.91
C SER A 93 -2.22 1.06 0.54
N PHE A 94 -1.32 0.26 1.11
CA PHE A 94 0.12 0.26 0.79
C PHE A 94 0.39 -0.06 -0.68
N GLY A 95 -0.33 -1.02 -1.28
CA GLY A 95 -0.26 -1.29 -2.71
C GLY A 95 -0.56 -0.05 -3.54
N GLY A 96 -1.47 0.82 -3.07
CA GLY A 96 -1.75 2.12 -3.67
C GLY A 96 -0.53 3.06 -3.66
N ARG A 97 0.27 3.09 -2.58
CA ARG A 97 1.55 3.84 -2.57
C ARG A 97 2.50 3.36 -3.66
N VAL A 98 2.65 2.05 -3.76
CA VAL A 98 3.53 1.42 -4.75
C VAL A 98 3.04 1.76 -6.16
N THR A 99 1.73 1.68 -6.40
CA THR A 99 1.11 2.01 -7.68
C THR A 99 1.29 3.48 -8.05
N ILE A 100 1.07 4.42 -7.12
CA ILE A 100 1.27 5.85 -7.35
C ILE A 100 2.72 6.15 -7.76
N TYR A 101 3.70 5.55 -7.07
CA TYR A 101 5.11 5.68 -7.43
C TYR A 101 5.38 5.16 -8.84
N LEU A 102 4.93 3.94 -9.15
CA LEU A 102 5.14 3.32 -10.46
C LEU A 102 4.48 4.10 -11.60
N ALA A 103 3.20 4.45 -11.44
CA ALA A 103 2.44 5.17 -12.47
C ALA A 103 2.98 6.58 -12.73
N SER A 104 3.54 7.23 -11.71
CA SER A 104 4.20 8.53 -11.87
C SER A 104 5.54 8.44 -12.59
N LYS A 105 6.29 7.35 -12.37
CA LYS A 105 7.62 7.14 -12.96
C LYS A 105 7.55 6.50 -14.34
N TYR A 106 6.68 5.53 -14.53
CA TYR A 106 6.52 4.74 -15.76
C TYR A 106 5.12 4.97 -16.36
N LYS A 107 4.98 6.05 -17.14
CA LYS A 107 3.70 6.59 -17.64
C LYS A 107 2.82 5.55 -18.37
N ASP A 108 3.45 4.60 -19.07
CA ASP A 108 2.77 3.62 -19.93
C ASP A 108 2.77 2.20 -19.35
N LEU A 109 3.20 2.03 -18.09
CA LEU A 109 3.29 0.72 -17.45
C LEU A 109 1.92 0.03 -17.32
N PHE A 110 0.92 0.80 -16.91
CA PHE A 110 -0.44 0.29 -16.70
C PHE A 110 -1.42 0.70 -17.80
N ASP A 111 -2.44 -0.12 -18.04
CA ASP A 111 -3.59 0.24 -18.87
C ASP A 111 -4.57 1.11 -18.09
N LYS A 112 -5.09 0.59 -16.97
CA LYS A 112 -6.00 1.26 -16.06
C LYS A 112 -5.55 1.04 -14.62
N ILE A 113 -5.91 1.98 -13.75
CA ILE A 113 -5.50 1.97 -12.33
C ILE A 113 -6.75 2.01 -11.45
N VAL A 114 -6.85 1.10 -10.49
CA VAL A 114 -7.85 1.14 -9.41
C VAL A 114 -7.11 1.31 -8.09
N LEU A 115 -7.35 2.44 -7.42
CA LEU A 115 -6.80 2.74 -6.10
C LEU A 115 -7.91 2.58 -5.07
N THR A 116 -7.80 1.57 -4.22
CA THR A 116 -8.78 1.23 -3.19
C THR A 116 -8.24 1.64 -1.83
N ASP A 117 -8.93 2.57 -1.15
CA ASP A 117 -8.54 3.05 0.19
C ASP A 117 -7.03 3.33 0.26
N ALA A 118 -6.50 3.95 -0.81
CA ALA A 118 -5.07 3.98 -1.08
C ALA A 118 -4.31 4.94 -0.18
N ALA A 119 -3.18 4.49 0.35
CA ALA A 119 -2.20 5.37 0.97
C ALA A 119 -1.33 6.06 -0.11
N GLY A 120 -0.66 7.14 0.26
CA GLY A 120 0.23 7.89 -0.67
C GLY A 120 0.26 9.38 -0.34
N VAL A 121 -0.89 9.93 -0.02
CA VAL A 121 -1.01 11.30 0.49
C VAL A 121 -0.63 11.33 1.97
N LYS A 122 0.22 12.27 2.35
CA LYS A 122 0.62 12.44 3.75
C LYS A 122 -0.55 12.98 4.57
N PRO A 123 -0.85 12.39 5.74
CA PRO A 123 -1.92 12.87 6.62
C PRO A 123 -1.73 14.33 7.02
N LYS A 124 -2.82 15.10 7.03
CA LYS A 124 -2.81 16.46 7.59
C LYS A 124 -2.35 16.42 9.05
N THR A 125 -1.38 17.26 9.39
CA THR A 125 -0.84 17.32 10.75
C THR A 125 -1.72 18.22 11.61
N THR A 126 -2.50 17.63 12.52
CA THR A 126 -3.28 18.41 13.50
C THR A 126 -2.39 18.97 14.62
N MET A 127 -2.83 20.04 15.30
CA MET A 127 -2.10 20.58 16.45
C MET A 127 -1.89 19.54 17.56
N LYS A 128 -2.90 18.66 17.81
CA LYS A 128 -2.75 17.52 18.72
C LYS A 128 -1.62 16.57 18.31
N LYS A 129 -1.50 16.24 17.02
CA LYS A 129 -0.41 15.39 16.51
C LYS A 129 0.95 16.08 16.64
N LYS A 130 1.03 17.40 16.37
CA LYS A 130 2.27 18.19 16.56
C LYS A 130 2.70 18.18 18.03
N LEU A 131 1.78 18.45 18.95
CA LEU A 131 2.04 18.44 20.39
C LEU A 131 2.48 17.04 20.88
N LYS A 132 1.76 15.97 20.48
CA LYS A 132 2.14 14.59 20.80
C LYS A 132 3.55 14.26 20.31
N ARG A 133 3.91 14.71 19.10
CA ARG A 133 5.26 14.52 18.54
C ARG A 133 6.33 15.30 19.32
N LEU A 134 6.01 16.51 19.77
CA LEU A 134 6.90 17.30 20.62
C LEU A 134 7.12 16.62 21.97
N MET A 135 6.05 16.21 22.64
CA MET A 135 6.12 15.47 23.91
C MET A 135 6.94 14.18 23.77
N PHE A 136 6.77 13.45 22.67
CA PHE A 136 7.58 12.25 22.40
C PHE A 136 9.08 12.59 22.25
N LYS A 137 9.43 13.70 21.57
CA LYS A 137 10.82 14.16 21.46
C LYS A 137 11.39 14.57 22.82
N CYS A 138 10.63 15.32 23.61
CA CYS A 138 11.03 15.72 24.97
C CYS A 138 11.24 14.49 25.87
N GLY A 139 10.34 13.52 25.85
CA GLY A 139 10.47 12.29 26.60
C GLY A 139 11.74 11.48 26.23
N LYS A 140 12.05 11.41 24.91
CA LYS A 140 13.30 10.79 24.46
C LYS A 140 14.54 11.55 24.97
N PHE A 141 14.51 12.87 24.96
CA PHE A 141 15.60 13.69 25.48
C PHE A 141 15.81 13.44 26.98
N VAL A 142 14.75 13.46 27.77
CA VAL A 142 14.81 13.18 29.22
C VAL A 142 15.39 11.79 29.49
N ILE A 143 14.92 10.75 28.77
CA ILE A 143 15.44 9.38 28.93
C ILE A 143 16.94 9.33 28.61
N ARG A 144 17.38 9.99 27.54
CA ARG A 144 18.80 10.04 27.15
C ARG A 144 19.67 10.73 28.18
N THR A 145 19.17 11.80 28.78
CA THR A 145 19.94 12.63 29.72
C THR A 145 20.04 11.99 31.10
N PHE A 146 18.96 11.34 31.57
CA PHE A 146 18.85 10.85 32.94
C PHE A 146 18.92 9.34 33.10
N THR A 147 19.26 8.59 32.04
CA THR A 147 19.37 7.12 32.15
C THR A 147 20.83 6.69 31.97
N PRO A 148 21.37 5.87 32.88
CA PRO A 148 22.71 5.28 32.75
C PRO A 148 22.83 4.50 31.43
N VAL A 149 24.03 4.54 30.81
CA VAL A 149 24.31 3.96 29.50
C VAL A 149 23.91 2.50 29.41
N ASN A 150 24.17 1.71 30.44
CA ASN A 150 23.84 0.28 30.52
C ASN A 150 22.34 -0.05 30.52
N LYS A 151 21.46 0.94 30.78
CA LYS A 151 19.97 0.79 30.76
C LYS A 151 19.30 1.63 29.70
N LEU A 152 20.10 2.41 28.95
CA LEU A 152 19.55 3.40 28.01
C LEU A 152 18.78 2.74 26.87
N ASP A 153 19.34 1.72 26.25
CA ASP A 153 18.73 1.04 25.09
C ASP A 153 17.41 0.36 25.46
N ASP A 154 17.34 -0.31 26.61
CA ASP A 154 16.11 -0.93 27.09
C ASP A 154 15.01 0.08 27.38
N LYS A 155 15.34 1.17 28.08
CA LYS A 155 14.37 2.25 28.36
C LYS A 155 13.91 2.95 27.07
N MET A 156 14.82 3.21 26.15
CA MET A 156 14.49 3.81 24.85
C MET A 156 13.61 2.89 24.01
N LYS A 157 13.87 1.58 24.02
CA LYS A 157 13.03 0.59 23.34
C LYS A 157 11.63 0.57 23.94
N LYS A 158 11.50 0.42 25.26
CA LYS A 158 10.19 0.44 25.97
C LYS A 158 9.41 1.73 25.70
N TYR A 159 10.09 2.88 25.70
CA TYR A 159 9.45 4.17 25.42
C TYR A 159 8.96 4.26 23.97
N ARG A 160 9.76 3.82 23.00
CA ARG A 160 9.35 3.76 21.58
C ARG A 160 8.16 2.83 21.40
N ASP A 161 8.22 1.63 21.97
CA ASP A 161 7.16 0.62 21.85
C ASP A 161 5.84 1.11 22.45
N LYS A 162 5.89 1.79 23.60
CA LYS A 162 4.70 2.40 24.23
C LYS A 162 3.99 3.41 23.30
N HIS A 163 4.73 4.17 22.51
CA HIS A 163 4.22 5.27 21.66
C HIS A 163 4.10 4.92 20.16
N SER A 164 4.42 3.69 19.77
CA SER A 164 4.34 3.23 18.39
C SER A 164 2.91 2.85 17.99
N SER A 165 2.63 2.89 16.67
CA SER A 165 1.38 2.39 16.11
C SER A 165 1.22 0.88 16.30
N PRO A 166 -0.02 0.35 16.25
CA PRO A 166 -0.26 -1.10 16.28
C PRO A 166 0.54 -1.84 15.21
N ASP A 167 0.56 -1.34 13.97
CA ASP A 167 1.29 -1.94 12.86
C ASP A 167 2.80 -2.07 13.15
N TYR A 168 3.40 -0.99 13.70
CA TYR A 168 4.82 -1.03 14.08
C TYR A 168 5.11 -2.02 15.19
N LYS A 169 4.20 -2.15 16.17
CA LYS A 169 4.34 -3.10 17.29
C LYS A 169 4.22 -4.56 16.84
N ALA A 170 3.42 -4.83 15.82
CA ALA A 170 3.23 -6.15 15.26
C ALA A 170 4.47 -6.68 14.54
N LEU A 171 5.39 -5.79 14.10
CA LEU A 171 6.59 -6.18 13.38
C LEU A 171 7.62 -6.87 14.31
N LYS A 172 8.09 -8.03 13.86
CA LYS A 172 9.03 -8.87 14.60
C LYS A 172 10.48 -8.53 14.27
N SER A 173 10.79 -8.29 12.98
CA SER A 173 12.16 -8.06 12.51
C SER A 173 12.53 -6.57 12.49
N ASP A 174 13.81 -6.27 12.72
CA ASP A 174 14.32 -4.89 12.66
C ASP A 174 14.34 -4.38 11.21
N VAL A 175 14.56 -5.25 10.23
CA VAL A 175 14.46 -4.91 8.81
C VAL A 175 13.07 -4.35 8.48
N MET A 176 12.00 -5.04 8.94
CA MET A 176 10.63 -4.57 8.69
C MET A 176 10.27 -3.31 9.47
N ARG A 177 10.82 -3.12 10.67
CA ARG A 177 10.64 -1.86 11.43
C ARG A 177 11.25 -0.66 10.71
N GLU A 178 12.44 -0.82 10.15
CA GLU A 178 13.07 0.25 9.36
C GLU A 178 12.37 0.44 8.00
N THR A 179 11.95 -0.65 7.35
CA THR A 179 11.11 -0.64 6.15
C THR A 179 9.82 0.16 6.39
N PHE A 180 9.10 -0.13 7.46
CA PHE A 180 7.87 0.59 7.80
C PHE A 180 8.09 2.11 7.95
N LYS A 181 9.17 2.51 8.63
CA LYS A 181 9.52 3.93 8.76
C LYS A 181 9.78 4.59 7.41
N LYS A 182 10.53 3.94 6.52
CA LYS A 182 10.77 4.44 5.15
C LYS A 182 9.46 4.59 4.39
N VAL A 183 8.61 3.56 4.41
CA VAL A 183 7.33 3.53 3.70
C VAL A 183 6.40 4.66 4.14
N ILE A 184 6.18 4.84 5.45
CA ILE A 184 5.23 5.86 5.95
C ILE A 184 5.78 7.28 5.88
N SER A 185 7.09 7.45 5.76
CA SER A 185 7.71 8.78 5.70
C SER A 185 7.58 9.46 4.33
N LEU A 186 7.45 8.68 3.26
CA LEU A 186 7.38 9.19 1.89
C LEU A 186 6.01 9.83 1.62
N ASP A 187 6.02 11.07 1.14
CA ASP A 187 4.83 11.77 0.64
C ASP A 187 4.82 11.72 -0.89
N LEU A 188 3.81 11.11 -1.45
CA LEU A 188 3.63 10.96 -2.88
C LEU A 188 2.62 11.97 -3.48
N SER A 189 2.23 12.97 -2.69
CA SER A 189 1.29 14.00 -3.18
C SER A 189 1.78 14.69 -4.45
N GLY A 190 3.09 14.93 -4.57
CA GLY A 190 3.68 15.52 -5.78
C GLY A 190 3.68 14.62 -7.01
N ASN A 191 3.54 13.29 -6.80
CA ASN A 191 3.53 12.31 -7.88
C ASN A 191 2.15 12.18 -8.56
N LEU A 192 1.07 12.61 -7.91
CA LEU A 192 -0.31 12.40 -8.39
C LEU A 192 -0.56 13.02 -9.76
N LYS A 193 -0.09 14.24 -9.98
CA LYS A 193 -0.22 14.97 -11.27
C LYS A 193 0.54 14.33 -12.43
N GLU A 194 1.47 13.44 -12.12
CA GLU A 194 2.25 12.71 -13.11
C GLU A 194 1.55 11.44 -13.60
N ILE A 195 0.44 11.04 -12.96
CA ILE A 195 -0.36 9.89 -13.38
C ILE A 195 -1.24 10.31 -14.56
N THR A 196 -1.05 9.63 -15.70
CA THR A 196 -1.72 9.93 -16.96
C THR A 196 -2.74 8.89 -17.38
N ARG A 197 -2.80 7.77 -16.67
CA ARG A 197 -3.71 6.66 -17.00
C ARG A 197 -5.06 6.80 -16.32
N PRO A 198 -6.15 6.34 -16.96
CA PRO A 198 -7.47 6.33 -16.35
C PRO A 198 -7.42 5.69 -14.97
N THR A 199 -7.88 6.42 -13.96
CA THR A 199 -7.76 6.01 -12.55
C THR A 199 -9.12 6.03 -11.88
N LEU A 200 -9.53 4.88 -11.33
CA LEU A 200 -10.69 4.75 -10.47
C LEU A 200 -10.25 4.77 -9.01
N LEU A 201 -10.83 5.67 -8.23
CA LEU A 201 -10.64 5.74 -6.78
C LEU A 201 -11.86 5.10 -6.11
N MET A 202 -11.66 3.99 -5.40
CA MET A 202 -12.70 3.31 -4.63
C MET A 202 -12.43 3.53 -3.15
N TRP A 203 -13.40 4.09 -2.41
CA TRP A 203 -13.13 4.52 -1.05
C TRP A 203 -14.25 4.25 -0.07
N GLY A 204 -13.90 3.77 1.12
CA GLY A 204 -14.86 3.64 2.22
C GLY A 204 -15.21 5.00 2.83
N GLU A 205 -16.51 5.27 3.00
CA GLU A 205 -17.02 6.50 3.62
C GLU A 205 -16.42 6.76 5.00
N ASN A 206 -16.25 5.68 5.78
CA ASN A 206 -15.80 5.72 7.18
C ASN A 206 -14.33 5.30 7.34
N ASP A 207 -13.52 5.41 6.29
CA ASP A 207 -12.11 5.08 6.38
C ASP A 207 -11.35 6.05 7.30
N ILE A 208 -10.81 5.53 8.39
CA ILE A 208 -10.04 6.30 9.39
C ILE A 208 -8.54 6.21 9.17
N ASP A 209 -8.06 5.22 8.41
CA ASP A 209 -6.64 5.00 8.12
C ASP A 209 -6.16 5.88 6.96
N THR A 210 -6.94 5.90 5.87
CA THR A 210 -6.78 6.81 4.74
C THR A 210 -8.07 7.64 4.55
N PRO A 211 -8.32 8.65 5.40
CA PRO A 211 -9.58 9.38 5.40
C PRO A 211 -9.94 9.99 4.05
N LEU A 212 -11.24 10.05 3.75
CA LEU A 212 -11.84 10.43 2.46
C LEU A 212 -11.26 11.72 1.82
N TYR A 213 -10.77 12.67 2.63
CA TYR A 213 -10.10 13.86 2.07
C TYR A 213 -8.83 13.52 1.27
N MET A 214 -8.20 12.35 1.49
CA MET A 214 -7.06 11.89 0.70
C MET A 214 -7.52 11.45 -0.68
N ALA A 215 -8.67 10.78 -0.77
CA ALA A 215 -9.31 10.42 -2.03
C ALA A 215 -9.66 11.66 -2.85
N HIS A 216 -10.32 12.65 -2.24
CA HIS A 216 -10.64 13.92 -2.91
C HIS A 216 -9.38 14.67 -3.38
N LYS A 217 -8.28 14.57 -2.64
CA LYS A 217 -7.01 15.13 -3.11
C LYS A 217 -6.48 14.37 -4.32
N MET A 218 -6.53 13.03 -4.31
CA MET A 218 -6.10 12.21 -5.45
C MET A 218 -6.95 12.50 -6.69
N GLU A 219 -8.27 12.55 -6.55
CA GLU A 219 -9.22 12.89 -7.61
C GLU A 219 -8.91 14.25 -8.24
N LYS A 220 -8.61 15.25 -7.43
CA LYS A 220 -8.27 16.59 -7.89
C LYS A 220 -6.94 16.69 -8.64
N GLU A 221 -5.94 15.91 -8.19
CA GLU A 221 -4.55 16.03 -8.67
C GLU A 221 -4.23 15.06 -9.82
N ILE A 222 -4.93 13.93 -9.93
CA ILE A 222 -4.77 12.97 -11.04
C ILE A 222 -5.64 13.46 -12.21
N LYS A 223 -5.03 13.56 -13.39
CA LYS A 223 -5.67 14.18 -14.57
C LYS A 223 -6.96 13.48 -15.03
N ASP A 224 -6.98 12.16 -14.99
CA ASP A 224 -8.11 11.32 -15.44
C ASP A 224 -8.49 10.37 -14.30
N ALA A 225 -9.15 10.91 -13.28
CA ALA A 225 -9.58 10.18 -12.12
C ALA A 225 -11.06 10.40 -11.80
N GLY A 226 -11.75 9.32 -11.41
CA GLY A 226 -13.11 9.36 -10.85
C GLY A 226 -13.14 8.71 -9.48
N LEU A 227 -13.86 9.31 -8.51
CA LEU A 227 -14.01 8.81 -7.16
C LEU A 227 -15.40 8.22 -6.96
N ILE A 228 -15.44 7.00 -6.40
CA ILE A 228 -16.64 6.35 -5.90
C ILE A 228 -16.48 6.08 -4.42
N VAL A 229 -17.45 6.55 -3.63
CA VAL A 229 -17.49 6.38 -2.18
C VAL A 229 -18.48 5.29 -1.82
N LEU A 230 -18.00 4.22 -1.20
CA LEU A 230 -18.80 3.09 -0.74
C LEU A 230 -19.39 3.40 0.65
N LYS A 231 -20.70 3.53 0.73
CA LYS A 231 -21.42 3.92 1.95
C LYS A 231 -21.23 2.89 3.07
N GLY A 232 -21.00 3.39 4.27
CA GLY A 232 -20.83 2.58 5.48
C GLY A 232 -19.53 1.81 5.57
N ALA A 233 -18.75 1.73 4.47
CA ALA A 233 -17.47 0.99 4.44
C ALA A 233 -16.34 1.73 5.17
N GLY A 234 -15.43 0.95 5.78
CA GLY A 234 -14.17 1.43 6.36
C GLY A 234 -12.99 1.19 5.41
N HIS A 235 -11.79 0.98 5.98
CA HIS A 235 -10.52 0.82 5.25
C HIS A 235 -10.44 -0.42 4.34
N PHE A 236 -11.35 -1.37 4.47
CA PHE A 236 -11.44 -2.57 3.62
C PHE A 236 -12.76 -2.54 2.84
N SER A 237 -12.96 -1.47 2.07
CA SER A 237 -14.22 -1.21 1.36
C SER A 237 -14.58 -2.32 0.37
N TYR A 238 -13.59 -2.93 -0.27
CA TYR A 238 -13.74 -4.07 -1.17
C TYR A 238 -14.19 -5.36 -0.48
N ILE A 239 -14.07 -5.47 0.85
CA ILE A 239 -14.61 -6.58 1.65
C ILE A 239 -16.03 -6.26 2.09
N SER A 240 -16.24 -5.07 2.67
CA SER A 240 -17.53 -4.67 3.23
C SER A 240 -18.63 -4.58 2.17
N ASN A 241 -18.28 -4.10 0.97
CA ASN A 241 -19.20 -3.85 -0.13
C ASN A 241 -18.77 -4.64 -1.39
N SER A 242 -18.37 -5.91 -1.23
CA SER A 242 -17.69 -6.68 -2.28
C SER A 242 -18.45 -6.79 -3.60
N ASN A 243 -19.79 -6.98 -3.56
CA ASN A 243 -20.60 -7.07 -4.77
C ASN A 243 -20.62 -5.75 -5.55
N GLU A 244 -20.93 -4.64 -4.89
CA GLU A 244 -20.94 -3.31 -5.51
C GLU A 244 -19.55 -2.94 -6.04
N TYR A 245 -18.53 -3.18 -5.22
CA TYR A 245 -17.12 -2.95 -5.58
C TYR A 245 -16.75 -3.69 -6.86
N ASN A 246 -17.01 -5.00 -6.94
CA ASN A 246 -16.60 -5.82 -8.08
C ASN A 246 -17.36 -5.45 -9.37
N ILE A 247 -18.65 -5.10 -9.28
CA ILE A 247 -19.42 -4.63 -10.44
C ILE A 247 -18.82 -3.33 -11.01
N ILE A 248 -18.50 -2.39 -10.14
CA ILE A 248 -17.94 -1.09 -10.55
C ILE A 248 -16.54 -1.28 -11.16
N VAL A 249 -15.69 -2.08 -10.52
CA VAL A 249 -14.33 -2.35 -11.01
C VAL A 249 -14.37 -3.11 -12.34
N ASP A 250 -15.22 -4.12 -12.48
CA ASP A 250 -15.37 -4.86 -13.74
C ASP A 250 -15.80 -3.93 -14.89
N ASN A 251 -16.81 -3.09 -14.68
CA ASN A 251 -17.25 -2.09 -15.66
C ASN A 251 -16.12 -1.13 -16.04
N PHE A 252 -15.36 -0.64 -15.06
CA PHE A 252 -14.23 0.25 -15.32
C PHE A 252 -13.13 -0.45 -16.13
N LEU A 253 -12.82 -1.70 -15.82
CA LEU A 253 -11.81 -2.48 -16.56
C LEU A 253 -12.24 -2.83 -17.98
N GLY A 254 -13.53 -2.73 -18.31
CA GLY A 254 -14.12 -3.00 -19.63
C GLY A 254 -14.72 -4.41 -19.70
N GLY A 255 -15.21 -4.92 -18.60
CA GLY A 255 -16.08 -6.11 -18.55
C GLY A 255 -17.37 -5.86 -19.33
N LYS A 256 -17.76 -6.80 -20.15
CA LYS A 256 -19.07 -6.86 -20.83
C LYS A 256 -19.91 -7.93 -20.19
#